data_770d695a1197fb230aac182be9d65098
#
_entry.id   770d695a1197fb230aac182be9d65098
#
_cell.length_a   1.000
_cell.length_b   1.000
_cell.length_c   1.000
_cell.angle_alpha   90.00
_cell.angle_beta   90.00
_cell.angle_gamma   90.00
#
_symmetry.space_group_name_H-M   'P 1'
#
loop_
_entity.id
_entity.type
_entity.pdbx_description
1 polymer ?
#
loop_
_entity_poly.entity_id
_entity_poly.type
_entity_poly.pdbx_seq_one_letter_code
_entity_poly.pdbx_strand_id
1 'polypeptide(L)'
;MHAAICDFLSDCLQNSIEAGSSRINLFYNRSGSTINTIIEDNGKGMTEDELVKARDPFYTDGTKHKKRKAGLGIPFLLQAVNLSGGKFSLESEKGKGTKLEFSFDADNIDTPPEGDIISAVLQAMMFDGNYELEFQRSLTPGCNNGKKYTVKRSELLDILGDLSTAGSSNLARQYLQSQEDNLKKETGNGKNDA
;
A
#
# COMPACT_ATOMS: atom_id res chain seq x y z
N MET A 1 -2.82 -6.15 15.65
CA MET A 1 -1.49 -6.78 15.41
C MET A 1 -1.42 -6.99 13.91
N HIS A 2 -0.40 -6.43 13.24
CA HIS A 2 -0.22 -6.60 11.81
C HIS A 2 0.32 -8.01 11.57
N ALA A 3 -0.45 -8.84 10.89
CA ALA A 3 -0.10 -10.23 10.61
C ALA A 3 0.53 -10.40 9.22
N ALA A 4 0.34 -9.41 8.32
CA ALA A 4 0.80 -9.45 6.95
C ALA A 4 1.32 -8.08 6.48
N ILE A 5 2.08 -8.05 5.38
CA ILE A 5 2.55 -6.79 4.74
C ILE A 5 1.36 -5.94 4.31
N CYS A 6 0.29 -6.56 3.79
CA CYS A 6 -0.91 -5.85 3.37
C CYS A 6 -1.69 -5.18 4.53
N ASP A 7 -1.50 -5.60 5.77
CA ASP A 7 -2.08 -4.91 6.94
C ASP A 7 -1.40 -3.56 7.15
N PHE A 8 -0.06 -3.50 7.04
CA PHE A 8 0.69 -2.23 7.10
C PHE A 8 0.31 -1.32 5.94
N LEU A 9 0.14 -1.90 4.74
CA LEU A 9 -0.30 -1.15 3.55
C LEU A 9 -1.66 -0.51 3.78
N SER A 10 -2.63 -1.25 4.33
CA SER A 10 -3.97 -0.74 4.63
C SER A 10 -3.92 0.44 5.60
N ASP A 11 -3.13 0.34 6.67
CA ASP A 11 -2.95 1.44 7.63
C ASP A 11 -2.32 2.67 6.98
N CYS A 12 -1.31 2.49 6.11
CA CYS A 12 -0.65 3.59 5.42
C CYS A 12 -1.59 4.30 4.43
N LEU A 13 -2.39 3.55 3.66
CA LEU A 13 -3.39 4.11 2.75
C LEU A 13 -4.47 4.86 3.53
N GLN A 14 -4.94 4.32 4.65
CA GLN A 14 -5.90 5.00 5.52
C GLN A 14 -5.32 6.32 6.05
N ASN A 15 -4.05 6.34 6.46
CA ASN A 15 -3.38 7.56 6.92
C ASN A 15 -3.34 8.64 5.82
N SER A 16 -3.07 8.26 4.55
CA SER A 16 -3.08 9.19 3.41
C SER A 16 -4.48 9.76 3.17
N ILE A 17 -5.54 8.94 3.25
CA ILE A 17 -6.93 9.39 3.12
C ILE A 17 -7.28 10.35 4.28
N GLU A 18 -6.95 10.00 5.52
CA GLU A 18 -7.19 10.83 6.71
C GLU A 18 -6.35 12.13 6.74
N ALA A 19 -5.24 12.16 6.01
CA ALA A 19 -4.47 13.38 5.78
C ALA A 19 -5.18 14.37 4.84
N GLY A 20 -6.34 14.00 4.28
CA GLY A 20 -7.12 14.84 3.37
C GLY A 20 -6.52 14.90 1.97
N SER A 21 -5.82 13.84 1.55
CA SER A 21 -5.24 13.75 0.21
C SER A 21 -6.33 13.71 -0.84
N SER A 22 -6.18 14.47 -1.93
CA SER A 22 -7.01 14.37 -3.12
C SER A 22 -6.44 13.40 -4.15
N ARG A 23 -5.16 13.01 -4.01
CA ARG A 23 -4.47 12.03 -4.86
C ARG A 23 -3.55 11.17 -4.03
N ILE A 24 -3.65 9.87 -4.25
CA ILE A 24 -2.83 8.84 -3.62
C ILE A 24 -2.34 7.91 -4.74
N ASN A 25 -1.03 7.75 -4.87
CA ASN A 25 -0.42 6.79 -5.79
C ASN A 25 0.19 5.66 -4.96
N LEU A 26 -0.21 4.44 -5.27
CA LEU A 26 0.32 3.22 -4.69
C LEU A 26 1.06 2.42 -5.76
N PHE A 27 2.35 2.23 -5.58
CA PHE A 27 3.18 1.33 -6.38
C PHE A 27 3.54 0.12 -5.54
N TYR A 28 3.17 -1.06 -6.01
CA TYR A 28 3.47 -2.31 -5.35
C TYR A 28 4.16 -3.25 -6.33
N ASN A 29 5.46 -3.44 -6.14
CA ASN A 29 6.30 -4.23 -7.03
C ASN A 29 6.88 -5.43 -6.31
N ARG A 30 6.90 -6.58 -6.99
CA ARG A 30 7.68 -7.74 -6.59
C ARG A 30 8.73 -8.04 -7.66
N SER A 31 10.00 -8.06 -7.25
CA SER A 31 11.15 -8.40 -8.10
C SER A 31 11.97 -9.48 -7.42
N GLY A 32 11.84 -10.73 -7.89
CA GLY A 32 12.42 -11.88 -7.20
C GLY A 32 11.88 -12.00 -5.77
N SER A 33 12.77 -11.99 -4.77
CA SER A 33 12.42 -12.00 -3.36
C SER A 33 12.09 -10.61 -2.80
N THR A 34 12.41 -9.53 -3.51
CA THR A 34 12.15 -8.18 -3.01
C THR A 34 10.72 -7.76 -3.29
N ILE A 35 10.00 -7.38 -2.24
CA ILE A 35 8.70 -6.71 -2.30
C ILE A 35 8.96 -5.23 -1.99
N ASN A 36 8.69 -4.35 -2.96
CA ASN A 36 8.86 -2.90 -2.81
C ASN A 36 7.51 -2.19 -2.90
N THR A 37 7.25 -1.29 -1.97
CA THR A 37 6.02 -0.51 -1.88
C THR A 37 6.36 0.96 -1.78
N ILE A 38 5.69 1.78 -2.60
CA ILE A 38 5.77 3.24 -2.54
C ILE A 38 4.34 3.78 -2.46
N ILE A 39 4.10 4.64 -1.47
CA ILE A 39 2.86 5.40 -1.33
C ILE A 39 3.20 6.87 -1.37
N GLU A 40 2.61 7.58 -2.32
CA GLU A 40 2.75 9.02 -2.46
C GLU A 40 1.39 9.69 -2.37
N ASP A 41 1.24 10.65 -1.49
CA ASP A 41 0.02 11.41 -1.30
C ASP A 41 0.29 12.92 -1.31
N ASN A 42 -0.73 13.69 -1.65
CA ASN A 42 -0.71 15.16 -1.60
C ASN A 42 -1.53 15.73 -0.44
N GLY A 43 -1.60 15.01 0.67
CA GLY A 43 -2.31 15.44 1.88
C GLY A 43 -1.63 16.59 2.62
N LYS A 44 -2.07 16.81 3.85
CA LYS A 44 -1.55 17.92 4.70
C LYS A 44 -0.05 17.85 5.00
N GLY A 45 0.60 16.70 4.78
CA GLY A 45 2.00 16.47 5.13
C GLY A 45 2.30 16.66 6.62
N MET A 46 3.59 16.57 6.96
CA MET A 46 4.11 16.68 8.32
C MET A 46 5.19 17.74 8.42
N THR A 47 5.31 18.37 9.57
CA THR A 47 6.49 19.17 9.95
C THR A 47 7.64 18.22 10.30
N GLU A 48 8.88 18.74 10.40
CA GLU A 48 10.04 17.94 10.82
C GLU A 48 9.82 17.29 12.20
N ASP A 49 9.24 18.01 13.15
CA ASP A 49 8.93 17.48 14.47
C ASP A 49 7.86 16.37 14.43
N GLU A 50 6.82 16.53 13.59
CA GLU A 50 5.80 15.50 13.38
C GLU A 50 6.41 14.26 12.71
N LEU A 51 7.33 14.45 11.76
CA LEU A 51 8.01 13.37 11.04
C LEU A 51 8.92 12.54 11.96
N VAL A 52 9.67 13.19 12.85
CA VAL A 52 10.48 12.52 13.87
C VAL A 52 9.59 11.68 14.78
N LYS A 53 8.50 12.27 15.27
CA LYS A 53 7.53 11.60 16.15
C LYS A 53 6.81 10.42 15.47
N ALA A 54 6.50 10.53 14.17
CA ALA A 54 5.85 9.47 13.41
C ALA A 54 6.70 8.20 13.30
N ARG A 55 8.01 8.30 13.45
CA ARG A 55 8.97 7.17 13.44
C ARG A 55 9.21 6.58 14.83
N ASP A 56 8.81 7.26 15.89
CA ASP A 56 9.08 6.85 17.28
C ASP A 56 7.95 5.94 17.81
N PRO A 57 8.24 4.65 18.12
CA PRO A 57 7.24 3.72 18.65
C PRO A 57 6.75 4.09 20.05
N PHE A 58 7.46 4.95 20.77
CA PHE A 58 7.11 5.41 22.12
C PHE A 58 6.36 6.73 22.12
N TYR A 59 6.30 7.41 20.97
CA TYR A 59 5.56 8.66 20.85
C TYR A 59 4.08 8.37 20.58
N THR A 60 3.28 8.44 21.65
CA THR A 60 1.81 8.45 21.55
C THR A 60 1.31 9.84 21.94
N ASP A 61 0.76 10.58 20.97
CA ASP A 61 0.04 11.81 21.27
C ASP A 61 -1.27 11.47 22.02
N GLY A 62 -1.17 11.42 23.37
CA GLY A 62 -2.27 11.05 24.27
C GLY A 62 -3.48 11.99 24.23
N THR A 63 -3.45 13.03 23.38
CA THR A 63 -4.48 14.07 23.37
C THR A 63 -5.55 13.87 22.29
N LYS A 64 -5.34 13.05 21.27
CA LYS A 64 -6.21 13.12 20.09
C LYS A 64 -7.26 12.03 19.91
N HIS A 65 -7.20 10.86 20.51
CA HIS A 65 -8.27 9.87 20.25
C HIS A 65 -8.45 8.82 21.35
N LYS A 66 -9.47 8.98 22.18
CA LYS A 66 -9.98 7.93 23.10
C LYS A 66 -10.58 6.70 22.40
N LYS A 67 -10.56 6.62 21.05
CA LYS A 67 -11.20 5.54 20.28
C LYS A 67 -10.38 4.94 19.13
N ARG A 68 -9.18 5.43 18.80
CA ARG A 68 -8.31 4.82 17.78
C ARG A 68 -7.01 4.36 18.39
N LYS A 69 -6.50 3.21 17.96
CA LYS A 69 -5.14 2.74 18.25
C LYS A 69 -4.18 3.77 17.65
N ALA A 70 -3.67 4.67 18.46
CA ALA A 70 -2.93 5.83 18.05
C ALA A 70 -1.63 5.45 17.35
N GLY A 71 -1.45 5.89 16.10
CA GLY A 71 -0.16 6.20 15.50
C GLY A 71 0.93 5.11 15.42
N LEU A 72 0.62 3.84 15.71
CA LEU A 72 1.62 2.77 15.80
C LEU A 72 1.90 2.07 14.46
N GLY A 73 1.17 2.37 13.40
CA GLY A 73 1.34 1.71 12.10
C GLY A 73 2.74 1.92 11.51
N ILE A 74 3.22 3.16 11.43
CA ILE A 74 4.56 3.47 10.90
C ILE A 74 5.69 2.90 11.76
N PRO A 75 5.71 3.04 13.09
CA PRO A 75 6.72 2.41 13.94
C PRO A 75 6.77 0.89 13.82
N PHE A 76 5.62 0.22 13.76
CA PHE A 76 5.59 -1.23 13.58
C PHE A 76 6.04 -1.67 12.20
N LEU A 77 5.67 -0.91 11.15
CA LEU A 77 6.19 -1.12 9.81
C LEU A 77 7.72 -0.99 9.78
N LEU A 78 8.27 0.08 10.37
CA LEU A 78 9.72 0.29 10.45
C LEU A 78 10.42 -0.88 11.18
N GLN A 79 9.84 -1.36 12.28
CA GLN A 79 10.37 -2.53 13.00
C GLN A 79 10.34 -3.79 12.13
N ALA A 80 9.22 -4.07 11.45
CA ALA A 80 9.08 -5.24 10.59
C ALA A 80 10.06 -5.20 9.40
N VAL A 81 10.22 -4.04 8.77
CA VAL A 81 11.17 -3.82 7.68
C VAL A 81 12.61 -4.06 8.15
N ASN A 82 13.00 -3.54 9.32
CA ASN A 82 14.34 -3.75 9.87
C ASN A 82 14.63 -5.22 10.17
N LEU A 83 13.66 -5.95 10.73
CA LEU A 83 13.79 -7.39 11.02
C LEU A 83 13.95 -8.22 9.75
N SER A 84 13.26 -7.84 8.68
CA SER A 84 13.31 -8.53 7.38
C SER A 84 14.53 -8.14 6.51
N GLY A 85 15.42 -7.26 6.99
CA GLY A 85 16.54 -6.75 6.19
C GLY A 85 16.13 -5.84 5.04
N GLY A 86 14.92 -5.29 5.07
CA GLY A 86 14.38 -4.38 4.08
C GLY A 86 14.91 -2.94 4.22
N LYS A 87 14.34 -2.05 3.41
CA LYS A 87 14.64 -0.60 3.42
C LYS A 87 13.38 0.18 3.76
N PHE A 88 13.55 1.32 4.41
CA PHE A 88 12.47 2.22 4.78
C PHE A 88 12.89 3.67 4.55
N SER A 89 12.02 4.44 3.89
CA SER A 89 12.14 5.89 3.75
C SER A 89 10.78 6.53 3.98
N LEU A 90 10.74 7.62 4.72
CA LEU A 90 9.55 8.42 4.96
C LEU A 90 9.94 9.89 4.79
N GLU A 91 9.40 10.52 3.76
CA GLU A 91 9.60 11.92 3.45
C GLU A 91 8.24 12.63 3.52
N SER A 92 8.20 13.80 4.15
CA SER A 92 6.97 14.58 4.23
C SER A 92 7.30 16.05 4.43
N GLU A 93 6.49 16.90 3.83
CA GLU A 93 6.57 18.35 4.00
C GLU A 93 5.17 18.92 4.22
N LYS A 94 5.04 19.79 5.20
CA LYS A 94 3.77 20.42 5.54
C LYS A 94 3.15 21.15 4.35
N GLY A 95 1.93 20.77 3.98
CA GLY A 95 1.20 21.33 2.83
C GLY A 95 1.57 20.72 1.47
N LYS A 96 2.53 19.80 1.39
CA LYS A 96 2.92 19.14 0.12
C LYS A 96 2.53 17.67 0.05
N GLY A 97 2.40 16.99 1.19
CA GLY A 97 2.04 15.58 1.27
C GLY A 97 3.12 14.71 1.86
N THR A 98 3.00 13.41 1.61
CA THR A 98 3.90 12.40 2.17
C THR A 98 4.31 11.39 1.11
N LYS A 99 5.57 10.99 1.12
CA LYS A 99 6.10 9.85 0.39
C LYS A 99 6.64 8.83 1.39
N LEU A 100 6.08 7.63 1.36
CA LEU A 100 6.51 6.49 2.13
C LEU A 100 7.00 5.41 1.18
N GLU A 101 8.23 4.95 1.37
CA GLU A 101 8.81 3.84 0.63
C GLU A 101 9.34 2.78 1.60
N PHE A 102 9.01 1.53 1.36
CA PHE A 102 9.53 0.41 2.14
C PHE A 102 9.67 -0.85 1.29
N SER A 103 10.57 -1.72 1.70
CA SER A 103 10.76 -3.01 1.06
C SER A 103 10.92 -4.13 2.08
N PHE A 104 10.60 -5.34 1.65
CA PHE A 104 10.80 -6.58 2.38
C PHE A 104 11.59 -7.57 1.53
N ASP A 105 12.42 -8.38 2.16
CA ASP A 105 13.00 -9.57 1.54
C ASP A 105 12.12 -10.78 1.85
N ALA A 106 11.39 -11.28 0.87
CA ALA A 106 10.46 -12.41 1.04
C ALA A 106 11.16 -13.75 1.34
N ASP A 107 12.47 -13.85 1.13
CA ASP A 107 13.25 -15.03 1.47
C ASP A 107 13.73 -15.01 2.93
N ASN A 108 13.61 -13.87 3.62
CA ASN A 108 13.94 -13.76 5.03
C ASN A 108 12.81 -14.34 5.90
N ILE A 109 13.16 -15.21 6.85
CA ILE A 109 12.21 -15.90 7.74
C ILE A 109 11.40 -14.95 8.64
N ASP A 110 11.97 -13.78 8.97
CA ASP A 110 11.32 -12.77 9.80
C ASP A 110 10.39 -11.85 9.00
N THR A 111 10.32 -12.03 7.67
CA THR A 111 9.41 -11.27 6.82
C THR A 111 7.97 -11.73 7.06
N PRO A 112 7.04 -10.79 7.38
CA PRO A 112 5.63 -11.13 7.45
C PRO A 112 5.12 -11.67 6.11
N PRO A 113 4.10 -12.54 6.09
CA PRO A 113 3.48 -12.98 4.85
C PRO A 113 2.93 -11.77 4.07
N GLU A 114 2.90 -11.87 2.74
CA GLU A 114 2.46 -10.76 1.87
C GLU A 114 1.02 -10.33 2.15
N GLY A 115 0.12 -11.31 2.38
CA GLY A 115 -1.30 -11.05 2.60
C GLY A 115 -2.09 -10.86 1.31
N ASP A 116 -3.32 -10.33 1.42
CA ASP A 116 -4.23 -10.11 0.29
C ASP A 116 -4.18 -8.65 -0.17
N ILE A 117 -3.34 -8.37 -1.18
CA ILE A 117 -3.18 -7.03 -1.77
C ILE A 117 -4.48 -6.51 -2.38
N ILE A 118 -5.29 -7.38 -2.98
CA ILE A 118 -6.56 -6.99 -3.60
C ILE A 118 -7.53 -6.48 -2.53
N SER A 119 -7.64 -7.21 -1.40
CA SER A 119 -8.47 -6.76 -0.28
C SER A 119 -8.00 -5.44 0.30
N ALA A 120 -6.70 -5.25 0.49
CA ALA A 120 -6.15 -4.01 1.03
C ALA A 120 -6.45 -2.81 0.13
N VAL A 121 -6.25 -2.97 -1.19
CA VAL A 121 -6.50 -1.91 -2.17
C VAL A 121 -8.00 -1.61 -2.29
N LEU A 122 -8.85 -2.63 -2.39
CA LEU A 122 -10.30 -2.44 -2.47
C LEU A 122 -10.85 -1.73 -1.22
N GLN A 123 -10.40 -2.14 -0.03
CA GLN A 123 -10.80 -1.47 1.20
C GLN A 123 -10.44 0.02 1.16
N ALA A 124 -9.23 0.36 0.69
CA ALA A 124 -8.82 1.76 0.55
C ALA A 124 -9.64 2.51 -0.51
N MET A 125 -10.05 1.86 -1.61
CA MET A 125 -10.90 2.46 -2.65
C MET A 125 -12.36 2.64 -2.21
N MET A 126 -12.83 1.89 -1.21
CA MET A 126 -14.19 1.94 -0.68
C MET A 126 -14.40 3.00 0.41
N PHE A 127 -13.35 3.60 0.96
CA PHE A 127 -13.51 4.69 1.94
C PHE A 127 -14.24 5.88 1.31
N ASP A 128 -15.12 6.49 2.10
CA ASP A 128 -15.78 7.72 1.72
C ASP A 128 -14.77 8.86 1.59
N GLY A 129 -14.96 9.69 0.58
CA GLY A 129 -14.10 10.85 0.36
C GLY A 129 -13.92 11.20 -1.11
N ASN A 130 -13.51 12.45 -1.34
CA ASN A 130 -13.20 12.95 -2.68
C ASN A 130 -11.69 12.86 -2.94
N TYR A 131 -11.24 11.67 -3.30
CA TYR A 131 -9.83 11.40 -3.63
C TYR A 131 -9.73 10.41 -4.80
N GLU A 132 -8.64 10.52 -5.53
CA GLU A 132 -8.21 9.49 -6.49
C GLU A 132 -7.18 8.60 -5.83
N LEU A 133 -7.35 7.28 -5.97
CA LEU A 133 -6.34 6.27 -5.65
C LEU A 133 -5.95 5.55 -6.94
N GLU A 134 -4.70 5.75 -7.36
CA GLU A 134 -4.10 5.01 -8.47
C GLU A 134 -3.22 3.89 -7.92
N PHE A 135 -3.59 2.65 -8.21
CA PHE A 135 -2.85 1.45 -7.84
C PHE A 135 -2.10 0.90 -9.04
N GLN A 136 -0.78 0.88 -8.97
CA GLN A 136 0.09 0.21 -9.95
C GLN A 136 0.72 -1.02 -9.33
N ARG A 137 0.42 -2.17 -9.89
CA ARG A 137 1.00 -3.47 -9.54
C ARG A 137 2.00 -3.90 -10.59
N SER A 138 3.18 -4.34 -10.18
CA SER A 138 4.16 -4.90 -11.12
C SER A 138 4.82 -6.17 -10.58
N LEU A 139 5.15 -7.08 -11.48
CA LEU A 139 5.95 -8.26 -11.23
C LEU A 139 7.14 -8.26 -12.18
N THR A 140 8.34 -8.39 -11.62
CA THR A 140 9.59 -8.45 -12.40
C THR A 140 10.29 -9.76 -12.06
N PRO A 141 10.19 -10.81 -12.92
CA PRO A 141 10.89 -12.07 -12.69
C PRO A 141 12.36 -11.90 -13.05
N GLY A 142 13.24 -11.89 -12.08
CA GLY A 142 14.69 -11.83 -12.29
C GLY A 142 15.13 -10.60 -13.08
N CYS A 143 15.92 -10.81 -14.15
CA CYS A 143 16.49 -9.75 -15.01
C CYS A 143 15.61 -9.39 -16.23
N ASN A 144 14.40 -9.91 -16.34
CA ASN A 144 13.52 -9.72 -17.50
C ASN A 144 12.60 -8.49 -17.32
N ASN A 145 12.04 -8.03 -18.45
CA ASN A 145 11.07 -6.93 -18.47
C ASN A 145 9.87 -7.26 -17.58
N GLY A 146 9.68 -6.48 -16.54
CA GLY A 146 8.53 -6.59 -15.63
C GLY A 146 7.22 -6.32 -16.37
N LYS A 147 6.17 -7.02 -15.96
CA LYS A 147 4.79 -6.75 -16.37
C LYS A 147 4.08 -5.95 -15.29
N LYS A 148 3.12 -5.14 -15.69
CA LYS A 148 2.36 -4.29 -14.78
C LYS A 148 0.93 -4.08 -15.25
N TYR A 149 0.06 -3.77 -14.29
CA TYR A 149 -1.25 -3.20 -14.55
C TYR A 149 -1.48 -1.99 -13.64
N THR A 150 -2.40 -1.13 -14.01
CA THR A 150 -2.80 0.04 -13.23
C THR A 150 -4.33 0.05 -13.14
N VAL A 151 -4.85 0.39 -11.96
CA VAL A 151 -6.29 0.57 -11.72
C VAL A 151 -6.49 1.87 -10.96
N LYS A 152 -7.47 2.66 -11.37
CA LYS A 152 -7.88 3.91 -10.72
C LYS A 152 -9.23 3.75 -10.03
N ARG A 153 -9.35 4.38 -8.87
CA ARG A 153 -10.62 4.41 -8.12
C ARG A 153 -11.75 5.00 -8.95
N SER A 154 -11.48 6.10 -9.68
CA SER A 154 -12.47 6.74 -10.56
C SER A 154 -12.99 5.80 -11.65
N GLU A 155 -12.13 5.01 -12.29
CA GLU A 155 -12.52 4.04 -13.32
C GLU A 155 -13.48 2.98 -12.77
N LEU A 156 -13.24 2.49 -11.54
CA LEU A 156 -14.13 1.54 -10.90
C LEU A 156 -15.47 2.18 -10.52
N LEU A 157 -15.46 3.42 -10.04
CA LEU A 157 -16.68 4.17 -9.71
C LEU A 157 -17.51 4.49 -10.96
N ASP A 158 -16.89 4.85 -12.07
CA ASP A 158 -17.56 5.14 -13.34
C ASP A 158 -18.30 3.92 -13.90
N ILE A 159 -17.71 2.72 -13.72
CA ILE A 159 -18.31 1.46 -14.23
C ILE A 159 -19.32 0.87 -13.26
N LEU A 160 -19.03 0.89 -11.97
CA LEU A 160 -19.80 0.16 -10.94
C LEU A 160 -20.69 1.07 -10.09
N GLY A 161 -20.55 2.40 -10.23
CA GLY A 161 -21.27 3.39 -9.44
C GLY A 161 -20.71 3.48 -8.03
N ASP A 162 -21.35 2.83 -7.08
CA ASP A 162 -20.94 2.78 -5.67
C ASP A 162 -20.22 1.48 -5.35
N LEU A 163 -19.01 1.56 -4.80
CA LEU A 163 -18.21 0.41 -4.38
C LEU A 163 -18.62 -0.17 -3.02
N SER A 164 -19.49 0.52 -2.26
CA SER A 164 -19.91 0.09 -0.91
C SER A 164 -20.91 -1.06 -0.93
N THR A 165 -21.59 -1.30 -2.06
CA THR A 165 -22.55 -2.42 -2.17
C THR A 165 -21.82 -3.75 -2.30
N ALA A 166 -22.39 -4.83 -1.75
CA ALA A 166 -21.80 -6.16 -1.86
C ALA A 166 -21.63 -6.63 -3.32
N GLY A 167 -22.55 -6.24 -4.21
CA GLY A 167 -22.48 -6.58 -5.63
C GLY A 167 -21.32 -5.90 -6.33
N SER A 168 -21.21 -4.56 -6.21
CA SER A 168 -20.13 -3.77 -6.83
C SER A 168 -18.76 -4.14 -6.27
N SER A 169 -18.66 -4.32 -4.95
CA SER A 169 -17.44 -4.75 -4.29
C SER A 169 -16.95 -6.12 -4.79
N ASN A 170 -17.88 -7.07 -4.99
CA ASN A 170 -17.54 -8.39 -5.54
C ASN A 170 -17.08 -8.30 -7.00
N LEU A 171 -17.74 -7.49 -7.83
CA LEU A 171 -17.32 -7.27 -9.23
C LEU A 171 -15.94 -6.60 -9.31
N ALA A 172 -15.69 -5.58 -8.49
CA ALA A 172 -14.40 -4.93 -8.41
C ALA A 172 -13.29 -5.92 -7.97
N ARG A 173 -13.59 -6.80 -6.99
CA ARG A 173 -12.67 -7.86 -6.58
C ARG A 173 -12.38 -8.84 -7.71
N GLN A 174 -13.39 -9.30 -8.43
CA GLN A 174 -13.23 -10.22 -9.57
C GLN A 174 -12.38 -9.58 -10.68
N TYR A 175 -12.61 -8.31 -10.98
CA TYR A 175 -11.82 -7.56 -11.94
C TYR A 175 -10.35 -7.50 -11.52
N LEU A 176 -10.03 -7.05 -10.29
CA LEU A 176 -8.66 -7.00 -9.78
C LEU A 176 -8.00 -8.39 -9.74
N GLN A 177 -8.74 -9.43 -9.36
CA GLN A 177 -8.26 -10.80 -9.38
C GLN A 177 -7.87 -11.24 -10.80
N SER A 178 -8.68 -10.89 -11.80
CA SER A 178 -8.37 -11.20 -13.20
C SER A 178 -7.09 -10.51 -13.69
N GLN A 179 -6.85 -9.25 -13.25
CA GLN A 179 -5.61 -8.53 -13.57
C GLN A 179 -4.39 -9.20 -12.92
N GLU A 180 -4.50 -9.60 -11.64
CA GLU A 180 -3.43 -10.29 -10.91
C GLU A 180 -3.11 -11.66 -11.53
N ASP A 181 -4.14 -12.43 -11.94
CA ASP A 181 -3.97 -13.73 -12.59
C ASP A 181 -3.31 -13.60 -13.98
N ASN A 182 -3.68 -12.57 -14.75
CA ASN A 182 -3.03 -12.27 -16.03
C ASN A 182 -1.57 -11.87 -15.83
N LEU A 183 -1.29 -11.02 -14.85
CA LEU A 183 0.06 -10.63 -14.50
C LEU A 183 0.94 -11.83 -14.17
N LYS A 184 0.44 -12.76 -13.36
CA LYS A 184 1.14 -14.00 -12.98
C LYS A 184 1.35 -14.96 -14.16
N LYS A 185 0.35 -15.12 -15.05
CA LYS A 185 0.47 -15.96 -16.25
C LYS A 185 1.53 -15.42 -17.21
N GLU A 186 1.54 -14.13 -17.45
CA GLU A 186 2.49 -13.47 -18.34
C GLU A 186 3.93 -13.54 -17.84
N THR A 187 4.12 -13.54 -16.50
CA THR A 187 5.45 -13.68 -15.89
C THR A 187 5.91 -15.12 -15.76
N GLY A 188 4.98 -16.11 -15.69
CA GLY A 188 5.28 -17.54 -15.59
C GLY A 188 5.68 -18.19 -16.93
N ASN A 189 5.16 -17.70 -18.06
CA ASN A 189 5.47 -18.25 -19.39
C ASN A 189 6.90 -17.94 -19.88
N GLY A 190 7.65 -17.06 -19.21
CA GLY A 190 9.06 -16.80 -19.55
C GLY A 190 10.05 -17.89 -19.11
N LYS A 191 9.60 -18.99 -18.52
CA LYS A 191 10.47 -20.09 -18.07
C LYS A 191 10.61 -21.27 -19.06
N ASN A 192 9.92 -21.25 -20.20
CA ASN A 192 9.88 -22.39 -21.11
C ASN A 192 10.68 -22.21 -22.43
N ASP A 193 11.42 -21.12 -22.62
CA ASP A 193 12.24 -20.89 -23.82
C ASP A 193 13.72 -20.62 -23.42
N ALA A 194 14.37 -21.67 -22.87
CA ALA A 194 15.84 -21.73 -22.75
C ALA A 194 16.31 -23.20 -22.75
#